data_abb150f7420243f19e4eed88d7728adf
#
_entry.id   abb150f7420243f19e4eed88d7728adf
#
_cell.length_a   1.000
_cell.length_b   1.000
_cell.length_c   1.000
_cell.angle_alpha   90.00
_cell.angle_beta   90.00
_cell.angle_gamma   90.00
#
_symmetry.space_group_name_H-M   'P 1'
#
loop_
_entity.id
_entity.type
_entity.pdbx_description
1 polymer ?
#
loop_
_entity_poly.entity_id
_entity_poly.type
_entity_poly.pdbx_seq_one_letter_code
_entity_poly.pdbx_strand_id
1 'polypeptide(L)'
;MKRVVLAMSGGVDSSAAAVLLQEQGYEVIGLFMRSGATEEQTCSTGLGMTLPVVSAKLSKQGCCSASDAADARRVADRLDIPFHALNFKDAFGRIKDYFADEYLAGRTPNPCVMCNNWLKFGKLWDFAQKVGAEYISSGHYARIEQAAIVPHLDQVGSDRAGEASTELPHESVGPAIFRGRDAGKDQSYVLFGIDRAILERVIFPVGDFEKPDVRKKAQQSGLRVHDKADSQEICFIPDNDYAGFLERYRGKQDTAGEIVDTIGTVLGRHQGYERYTVGQRKGLGLAFGEPRYVVRLEPETRRVVIGTREQLGCHTLQGDRFNWLIDNVPIRFRCEAQIRYGHRAAPAEVEVLTDDRVKVTFDEPQFAAAPGQAVVLYTGDRVLGGGWIH
;
A
#
# COMPACT_ATOMS: atom_id res chain seq x y z
N MET A 1 -0.40 -4.82 -32.35
CA MET A 1 -0.19 -3.82 -31.27
C MET A 1 -0.32 -4.57 -29.95
N LYS A 2 0.57 -4.36 -28.99
CA LYS A 2 0.47 -5.03 -27.67
C LYS A 2 -0.66 -4.41 -26.87
N ARG A 3 -1.47 -5.26 -26.22
CA ARG A 3 -2.65 -4.82 -25.47
C ARG A 3 -2.35 -4.74 -23.97
N VAL A 4 -2.82 -3.65 -23.31
CA VAL A 4 -2.65 -3.41 -21.88
C VAL A 4 -3.96 -3.05 -21.22
N VAL A 5 -4.27 -3.66 -20.07
CA VAL A 5 -5.39 -3.23 -19.21
C VAL A 5 -4.85 -2.27 -18.15
N LEU A 6 -5.36 -1.05 -18.15
CA LEU A 6 -4.98 0.01 -17.23
C LEU A 6 -6.03 0.15 -16.11
N ALA A 7 -5.59 0.06 -14.85
CA ALA A 7 -6.41 0.44 -13.71
C ALA A 7 -6.63 1.97 -13.69
N MET A 8 -7.83 2.41 -14.00
CA MET A 8 -8.21 3.82 -14.04
C MET A 8 -8.98 4.19 -12.77
N SER A 9 -8.41 5.05 -11.93
CA SER A 9 -9.02 5.51 -10.67
C SER A 9 -9.81 6.82 -10.81
N GLY A 10 -9.81 7.45 -11.99
CA GLY A 10 -10.36 8.81 -12.18
C GLY A 10 -9.47 9.92 -11.59
N GLY A 11 -8.26 9.60 -11.17
CA GLY A 11 -7.23 10.56 -10.75
C GLY A 11 -6.28 10.93 -11.88
N VAL A 12 -5.46 11.96 -11.67
CA VAL A 12 -4.50 12.48 -12.67
C VAL A 12 -3.48 11.43 -13.09
N ASP A 13 -2.96 10.63 -12.15
CA ASP A 13 -1.87 9.68 -12.42
C ASP A 13 -2.29 8.56 -13.37
N SER A 14 -3.43 7.92 -13.10
CA SER A 14 -3.98 6.89 -13.98
C SER A 14 -4.40 7.45 -15.35
N SER A 15 -4.81 8.72 -15.40
CA SER A 15 -5.19 9.39 -16.63
C SER A 15 -3.98 9.74 -17.49
N ALA A 16 -2.90 10.24 -16.89
CA ALA A 16 -1.63 10.46 -17.58
C ALA A 16 -0.99 9.14 -18.02
N ALA A 17 -1.12 8.08 -17.21
CA ALA A 17 -0.67 6.74 -17.57
C ALA A 17 -1.34 6.24 -18.87
N ALA A 18 -2.64 6.52 -19.06
CA ALA A 18 -3.35 6.19 -20.29
C ALA A 18 -2.73 6.87 -21.53
N VAL A 19 -2.43 8.16 -21.41
CA VAL A 19 -1.78 8.94 -22.49
C VAL A 19 -0.41 8.37 -22.81
N LEU A 20 0.42 8.14 -21.78
CA LEU A 20 1.77 7.63 -21.95
C LEU A 20 1.80 6.24 -22.62
N LEU A 21 0.86 5.36 -22.25
CA LEU A 21 0.74 4.03 -22.87
C LEU A 21 0.34 4.13 -24.35
N GLN A 22 -0.59 5.02 -24.72
CA GLN A 22 -0.94 5.25 -26.12
C GLN A 22 0.25 5.79 -26.93
N GLU A 23 1.01 6.73 -26.36
CA GLU A 23 2.22 7.26 -27.01
C GLU A 23 3.31 6.20 -27.17
N GLN A 24 3.37 5.22 -26.27
CA GLN A 24 4.25 4.06 -26.38
C GLN A 24 3.73 2.99 -27.37
N GLY A 25 2.58 3.21 -27.99
CA GLY A 25 2.02 2.34 -29.02
C GLY A 25 1.24 1.14 -28.47
N TYR A 26 0.77 1.17 -27.22
CA TYR A 26 -0.12 0.14 -26.67
C TYR A 26 -1.58 0.38 -27.06
N GLU A 27 -2.32 -0.71 -27.28
CA GLU A 27 -3.77 -0.73 -27.29
C GLU A 27 -4.25 -0.76 -25.83
N VAL A 28 -4.77 0.36 -25.33
CA VAL A 28 -5.16 0.51 -23.93
C VAL A 28 -6.61 0.16 -23.72
N ILE A 29 -6.90 -0.66 -22.71
CA ILE A 29 -8.26 -0.94 -22.20
C ILE A 29 -8.35 -0.40 -20.79
N GLY A 30 -9.24 0.55 -20.53
CA GLY A 30 -9.46 1.13 -19.21
C GLY A 30 -10.35 0.24 -18.34
N LEU A 31 -9.93 -0.04 -17.11
CA LEU A 31 -10.74 -0.72 -16.10
C LEU A 31 -10.89 0.12 -14.85
N PHE A 32 -12.14 0.46 -14.50
CA PHE A 32 -12.48 1.05 -13.20
C PHE A 32 -13.04 -0.01 -12.26
N MET A 33 -12.49 -0.10 -11.04
CA MET A 33 -12.87 -1.07 -10.03
C MET A 33 -13.85 -0.44 -9.04
N ARG A 34 -15.14 -0.81 -9.10
CA ARG A 34 -16.18 -0.32 -8.19
C ARG A 34 -16.14 -1.11 -6.89
N SER A 35 -16.10 -0.41 -5.76
CA SER A 35 -16.11 -1.01 -4.41
C SER A 35 -17.50 -1.41 -3.90
N GLY A 36 -18.57 -1.15 -4.68
CA GLY A 36 -19.95 -1.40 -4.26
C GLY A 36 -20.48 -0.44 -3.19
N ALA A 37 -19.81 0.67 -2.93
CA ALA A 37 -20.17 1.63 -1.87
C ALA A 37 -21.27 2.63 -2.29
N THR A 38 -22.21 2.24 -3.13
CA THR A 38 -23.46 2.97 -3.29
C THR A 38 -24.59 2.07 -2.79
N GLU A 39 -24.98 2.23 -1.53
CA GLU A 39 -26.35 1.96 -1.16
C GLU A 39 -27.21 2.93 -1.99
N GLU A 40 -28.01 2.39 -2.87
CA GLU A 40 -29.16 3.09 -3.41
C GLU A 40 -30.07 3.40 -2.22
N GLN A 41 -30.00 4.61 -1.68
CA GLN A 41 -31.06 5.11 -0.85
C GLN A 41 -32.28 5.32 -1.76
N THR A 42 -33.05 4.27 -1.92
CA THR A 42 -34.38 4.36 -2.51
C THR A 42 -35.31 5.00 -1.51
N CYS A 43 -35.66 6.27 -1.69
CA CYS A 43 -36.78 6.88 -1.03
C CYS A 43 -38.05 6.39 -1.72
N SER A 44 -38.83 5.53 -1.04
CA SER A 44 -40.20 5.19 -1.49
C SER A 44 -41.10 6.40 -1.24
N THR A 45 -41.49 7.08 -2.29
CA THR A 45 -42.61 8.03 -2.24
C THR A 45 -43.90 7.21 -2.20
N GLY A 46 -44.88 7.61 -1.36
CA GLY A 46 -46.17 6.92 -1.16
C GLY A 46 -47.07 6.80 -2.43
N LEU A 47 -46.52 7.00 -3.64
CA LEU A 47 -47.16 6.89 -4.93
C LEU A 47 -46.52 5.81 -5.84
N GLY A 48 -45.72 4.89 -5.29
CA GLY A 48 -45.22 3.75 -6.07
C GLY A 48 -44.15 4.07 -7.12
N MET A 49 -43.68 5.30 -7.21
CA MET A 49 -42.55 5.69 -8.07
C MET A 49 -41.26 5.87 -7.25
N THR A 50 -40.28 5.08 -7.56
CA THR A 50 -38.91 5.18 -7.03
C THR A 50 -38.10 6.17 -7.86
N LEU A 51 -37.82 7.36 -7.32
CA LEU A 51 -36.92 8.32 -7.93
C LEU A 51 -35.56 8.24 -7.19
N PRO A 52 -34.44 8.19 -7.92
CA PRO A 52 -33.13 8.26 -7.29
C PRO A 52 -32.92 9.65 -6.70
N VAL A 53 -32.87 9.75 -5.37
CA VAL A 53 -32.52 11.00 -4.69
C VAL A 53 -31.01 11.13 -4.69
N VAL A 54 -30.49 12.01 -5.54
CA VAL A 54 -29.11 12.47 -5.48
C VAL A 54 -28.99 13.44 -4.31
N SER A 55 -28.68 12.96 -3.12
CA SER A 55 -28.37 13.84 -2.00
C SER A 55 -27.03 14.54 -2.26
N ALA A 56 -27.07 15.86 -2.36
CA ALA A 56 -25.93 16.73 -2.67
C ALA A 56 -24.99 16.95 -1.46
N LYS A 57 -24.73 15.93 -0.63
CA LYS A 57 -23.56 15.91 0.25
C LYS A 57 -22.55 14.98 -0.36
N LEU A 58 -21.74 15.53 -1.29
CA LEU A 58 -20.54 14.90 -1.78
C LEU A 58 -19.62 14.64 -0.59
N SER A 59 -19.62 13.40 -0.09
CA SER A 59 -18.55 12.93 0.78
C SER A 59 -17.24 12.98 0.02
N LYS A 60 -16.20 13.47 0.68
CA LYS A 60 -14.85 13.60 0.12
C LYS A 60 -14.40 12.29 -0.54
N GLN A 61 -13.81 12.44 -1.68
CA GLN A 61 -13.36 11.51 -2.70
C GLN A 61 -12.50 10.37 -2.16
N GLY A 62 -12.93 9.13 -2.43
CA GLY A 62 -12.07 7.95 -2.40
C GLY A 62 -12.00 7.34 -3.81
N CYS A 63 -10.91 6.67 -4.18
CA CYS A 63 -10.60 6.18 -5.52
C CYS A 63 -11.62 5.19 -6.16
N CYS A 64 -12.79 5.02 -5.56
CA CYS A 64 -13.85 4.09 -5.97
C CYS A 64 -15.25 4.74 -5.96
N SER A 65 -15.34 6.07 -5.91
CA SER A 65 -16.61 6.80 -5.87
C SER A 65 -17.30 6.85 -7.24
N ALA A 66 -18.60 7.16 -7.28
CA ALA A 66 -19.33 7.36 -8.54
C ALA A 66 -18.78 8.54 -9.35
N SER A 67 -18.30 9.60 -8.67
CA SER A 67 -17.65 10.74 -9.33
C SER A 67 -16.34 10.35 -9.98
N ASP A 68 -15.53 9.52 -9.31
CA ASP A 68 -14.26 9.03 -9.87
C ASP A 68 -14.50 8.10 -11.06
N ALA A 69 -15.57 7.28 -11.03
CA ALA A 69 -15.96 6.46 -12.17
C ALA A 69 -16.37 7.33 -13.38
N ALA A 70 -17.08 8.44 -13.12
CA ALA A 70 -17.46 9.39 -14.18
C ALA A 70 -16.24 10.14 -14.73
N ASP A 71 -15.25 10.49 -13.86
CA ASP A 71 -14.00 11.09 -14.31
C ASP A 71 -13.20 10.11 -15.17
N ALA A 72 -13.04 8.86 -14.73
CA ALA A 72 -12.34 7.83 -15.49
C ALA A 72 -13.00 7.57 -16.84
N ARG A 73 -14.34 7.52 -16.88
CA ARG A 73 -15.11 7.39 -18.13
C ARG A 73 -14.84 8.56 -19.07
N ARG A 74 -14.91 9.81 -18.59
CA ARG A 74 -14.64 11.00 -19.42
C ARG A 74 -13.22 11.02 -19.99
N VAL A 75 -12.25 10.54 -19.22
CA VAL A 75 -10.86 10.39 -19.71
C VAL A 75 -10.80 9.33 -20.80
N ALA A 76 -11.41 8.17 -20.58
CA ALA A 76 -11.45 7.09 -21.56
C ALA A 76 -12.13 7.52 -22.87
N ASP A 77 -13.28 8.18 -22.78
CA ASP A 77 -14.01 8.72 -23.93
C ASP A 77 -13.17 9.77 -24.70
N ARG A 78 -12.41 10.61 -23.97
CA ARG A 78 -11.55 11.63 -24.58
C ARG A 78 -10.37 11.03 -25.33
N LEU A 79 -9.84 9.91 -24.85
CA LEU A 79 -8.66 9.20 -25.40
C LEU A 79 -9.07 8.08 -26.38
N ASP A 80 -10.35 7.90 -26.63
CA ASP A 80 -10.91 6.80 -27.44
C ASP A 80 -10.44 5.41 -26.95
N ILE A 81 -10.54 5.19 -25.62
CA ILE A 81 -10.13 3.95 -24.96
C ILE A 81 -11.37 3.15 -24.57
N PRO A 82 -11.46 1.85 -24.95
CA PRO A 82 -12.49 0.96 -24.40
C PRO A 82 -12.46 0.98 -22.86
N PHE A 83 -13.63 1.18 -22.23
CA PHE A 83 -13.71 1.35 -20.78
C PHE A 83 -14.71 0.41 -20.14
N HIS A 84 -14.27 -0.30 -19.11
CA HIS A 84 -15.07 -1.20 -18.31
C HIS A 84 -15.12 -0.74 -16.86
N ALA A 85 -16.32 -0.75 -16.26
CA ALA A 85 -16.51 -0.51 -14.84
C ALA A 85 -17.05 -1.80 -14.21
N LEU A 86 -16.20 -2.52 -13.52
CA LEU A 86 -16.55 -3.81 -12.92
C LEU A 86 -16.79 -3.69 -11.41
N ASN A 87 -17.70 -4.52 -10.91
CA ASN A 87 -18.00 -4.59 -9.49
C ASN A 87 -17.04 -5.55 -8.79
N PHE A 88 -16.28 -5.02 -7.83
CA PHE A 88 -15.34 -5.76 -6.99
C PHE A 88 -15.75 -5.72 -5.51
N LYS A 89 -17.05 -5.57 -5.20
CA LYS A 89 -17.60 -5.45 -3.85
C LYS A 89 -17.04 -6.51 -2.90
N ASP A 90 -17.02 -7.78 -3.32
CA ASP A 90 -16.57 -8.89 -2.46
C ASP A 90 -15.05 -8.82 -2.19
N ALA A 91 -14.25 -8.51 -3.20
CA ALA A 91 -12.80 -8.33 -3.03
C ALA A 91 -12.49 -7.13 -2.14
N PHE A 92 -13.25 -6.04 -2.27
CA PHE A 92 -13.17 -4.90 -1.37
C PHE A 92 -13.64 -5.25 0.06
N GLY A 93 -14.66 -6.09 0.18
CA GLY A 93 -15.12 -6.64 1.46
C GLY A 93 -13.97 -7.29 2.23
N ARG A 94 -13.21 -8.17 1.57
CA ARG A 94 -12.02 -8.80 2.17
C ARG A 94 -10.98 -7.81 2.66
N ILE A 95 -10.75 -6.69 1.95
CA ILE A 95 -9.80 -5.65 2.37
C ILE A 95 -10.32 -4.93 3.63
N LYS A 96 -11.63 -4.64 3.70
CA LYS A 96 -12.27 -4.05 4.88
C LYS A 96 -12.26 -5.01 6.06
N ASP A 97 -12.51 -6.30 5.82
CA ASP A 97 -12.43 -7.35 6.84
C ASP A 97 -11.02 -7.41 7.43
N TYR A 98 -9.99 -7.53 6.56
CA TYR A 98 -8.59 -7.49 6.98
C TYR A 98 -8.28 -6.24 7.82
N PHE A 99 -8.71 -5.07 7.36
CA PHE A 99 -8.49 -3.81 8.07
C PHE A 99 -9.11 -3.83 9.47
N ALA A 100 -10.37 -4.27 9.59
CA ALA A 100 -11.08 -4.31 10.84
C ALA A 100 -10.47 -5.36 11.80
N ASP A 101 -10.15 -6.54 11.29
CA ASP A 101 -9.59 -7.63 12.09
C ASP A 101 -8.21 -7.29 12.64
N GLU A 102 -7.35 -6.63 11.84
CA GLU A 102 -6.04 -6.15 12.29
C GLU A 102 -6.16 -5.09 13.41
N TYR A 103 -7.04 -4.09 13.25
CA TYR A 103 -7.25 -3.09 14.30
C TYR A 103 -7.81 -3.69 15.59
N LEU A 104 -8.77 -4.60 15.50
CA LEU A 104 -9.32 -5.31 16.66
C LEU A 104 -8.29 -6.25 17.30
N ALA A 105 -7.30 -6.68 16.56
CA ALA A 105 -6.15 -7.41 17.11
C ALA A 105 -5.03 -6.50 17.63
N GLY A 106 -5.25 -5.18 17.72
CA GLY A 106 -4.25 -4.20 18.20
C GLY A 106 -3.08 -3.97 17.25
N ARG A 107 -3.22 -4.38 16.00
CA ARG A 107 -2.21 -4.17 14.96
C ARG A 107 -2.57 -3.00 14.05
N THR A 108 -1.62 -2.50 13.33
CA THR A 108 -1.80 -1.36 12.40
C THR A 108 -1.82 -1.89 10.97
N PRO A 109 -2.99 -2.03 10.32
CA PRO A 109 -3.09 -2.61 8.98
C PRO A 109 -2.54 -1.69 7.89
N ASN A 110 -2.16 -2.29 6.76
CA ASN A 110 -1.86 -1.57 5.53
C ASN A 110 -2.79 -2.04 4.40
N PRO A 111 -4.02 -1.48 4.31
CA PRO A 111 -5.00 -1.90 3.32
C PRO A 111 -4.58 -1.59 1.88
N CYS A 112 -3.67 -0.62 1.66
CA CYS A 112 -3.16 -0.29 0.33
C CYS A 112 -2.31 -1.42 -0.25
N VAL A 113 -1.47 -2.07 0.57
CA VAL A 113 -0.72 -3.26 0.14
C VAL A 113 -1.69 -4.37 -0.25
N MET A 114 -2.71 -4.66 0.58
CA MET A 114 -3.68 -5.70 0.28
C MET A 114 -4.51 -5.38 -0.98
N CYS A 115 -4.86 -4.12 -1.19
CA CYS A 115 -5.53 -3.65 -2.40
C CYS A 115 -4.67 -3.89 -3.66
N ASN A 116 -3.38 -3.60 -3.56
CA ASN A 116 -2.46 -3.85 -4.67
C ASN A 116 -2.36 -5.36 -4.94
N ASN A 117 -2.11 -6.19 -3.92
CA ASN A 117 -1.90 -7.62 -4.09
C ASN A 117 -3.15 -8.35 -4.59
N TRP A 118 -4.30 -8.14 -3.92
CA TRP A 118 -5.50 -8.93 -4.22
C TRP A 118 -6.32 -8.38 -5.37
N LEU A 119 -6.37 -7.06 -5.50
CA LEU A 119 -7.27 -6.40 -6.43
C LEU A 119 -6.53 -5.93 -7.69
N LYS A 120 -5.58 -4.99 -7.53
CA LYS A 120 -4.94 -4.33 -8.68
C LYS A 120 -4.01 -5.26 -9.47
N PHE A 121 -3.25 -6.12 -8.80
CA PHE A 121 -2.33 -7.04 -9.49
C PHE A 121 -2.82 -8.50 -9.49
N GLY A 122 -3.84 -8.83 -8.71
CA GLY A 122 -4.55 -10.11 -8.79
C GLY A 122 -5.71 -10.05 -9.78
N LYS A 123 -6.82 -9.42 -9.38
CA LYS A 123 -8.06 -9.41 -10.20
C LYS A 123 -7.95 -8.65 -11.52
N LEU A 124 -7.11 -7.61 -11.60
CA LEU A 124 -6.83 -6.92 -12.85
C LEU A 124 -6.14 -7.86 -13.85
N TRP A 125 -5.20 -8.69 -13.37
CA TRP A 125 -4.54 -9.68 -14.19
C TRP A 125 -5.52 -10.76 -14.69
N ASP A 126 -6.38 -11.28 -13.81
CA ASP A 126 -7.45 -12.21 -14.20
C ASP A 126 -8.33 -11.63 -15.32
N PHE A 127 -8.64 -10.33 -15.26
CA PHE A 127 -9.42 -9.66 -16.31
C PHE A 127 -8.62 -9.48 -17.60
N ALA A 128 -7.34 -9.07 -17.49
CA ALA A 128 -6.47 -8.88 -18.64
C ALA A 128 -6.37 -10.16 -19.49
N GLN A 129 -6.18 -11.30 -18.84
CA GLN A 129 -6.14 -12.59 -19.53
C GLN A 129 -7.46 -12.89 -20.28
N LYS A 130 -8.62 -12.57 -19.68
CA LYS A 130 -9.95 -12.82 -20.29
C LYS A 130 -10.19 -11.97 -21.53
N VAL A 131 -9.63 -10.76 -21.58
CA VAL A 131 -9.76 -9.87 -22.76
C VAL A 131 -8.58 -9.99 -23.73
N GLY A 132 -7.68 -10.94 -23.50
CA GLY A 132 -6.52 -11.21 -24.37
C GLY A 132 -5.49 -10.09 -24.30
N ALA A 133 -5.36 -9.39 -23.17
CA ALA A 133 -4.32 -8.41 -22.96
C ALA A 133 -3.05 -9.05 -22.40
N GLU A 134 -1.90 -8.60 -22.90
CA GLU A 134 -0.59 -9.13 -22.54
C GLU A 134 -0.02 -8.45 -21.29
N TYR A 135 -0.50 -7.25 -20.97
CA TYR A 135 0.03 -6.41 -19.90
C TYR A 135 -1.08 -5.85 -19.02
N ILE A 136 -0.71 -5.53 -17.79
CA ILE A 136 -1.50 -4.72 -16.86
C ILE A 136 -0.72 -3.47 -16.47
N SER A 137 -1.44 -2.41 -16.14
CA SER A 137 -0.82 -1.13 -15.80
C SER A 137 -1.62 -0.38 -14.74
N SER A 138 -0.94 0.52 -14.06
CA SER A 138 -1.54 1.45 -13.10
C SER A 138 -0.73 2.74 -13.01
N GLY A 139 -1.34 3.78 -12.45
CA GLY A 139 -0.68 5.07 -12.21
C GLY A 139 0.19 5.11 -10.95
N HIS A 140 0.88 4.02 -10.59
CA HIS A 140 1.80 4.04 -9.46
C HIS A 140 3.15 4.65 -9.84
N TYR A 141 3.71 5.41 -8.90
CA TYR A 141 5.08 5.93 -8.97
C TYR A 141 6.06 4.85 -8.48
N ALA A 142 6.38 3.94 -9.37
CA ALA A 142 7.41 2.91 -9.25
C ALA A 142 7.89 2.57 -10.65
N ARG A 143 9.02 1.86 -10.80
CA ARG A 143 9.58 1.46 -12.09
C ARG A 143 9.73 -0.05 -12.15
N ILE A 144 9.57 -0.61 -13.34
CA ILE A 144 9.97 -1.99 -13.64
C ILE A 144 11.14 -1.90 -14.60
N GLU A 145 12.29 -2.41 -14.19
CA GLU A 145 13.50 -2.44 -14.99
C GLU A 145 14.09 -3.85 -15.01
N GLN A 146 14.87 -4.13 -16.05
CA GLN A 146 15.64 -5.37 -16.10
C GLN A 146 16.86 -5.27 -15.19
N ALA A 147 17.02 -6.22 -14.32
CA ALA A 147 18.12 -6.27 -13.36
C ALA A 147 18.60 -7.71 -13.14
N ALA A 148 19.83 -7.87 -12.62
CA ALA A 148 20.33 -9.19 -12.23
C ALA A 148 19.31 -9.89 -11.32
N ILE A 149 18.99 -11.15 -11.59
CA ILE A 149 18.02 -11.92 -10.80
C ILE A 149 18.53 -12.11 -9.37
N VAL A 150 19.83 -12.28 -9.21
CA VAL A 150 20.51 -12.29 -7.91
C VAL A 150 21.27 -10.98 -7.78
N PRO A 151 20.80 -10.03 -6.98
CA PRO A 151 21.55 -8.79 -6.75
C PRO A 151 22.84 -9.07 -5.95
N HIS A 152 23.83 -8.22 -6.15
CA HIS A 152 25.03 -8.24 -5.33
C HIS A 152 24.67 -7.74 -3.93
N LEU A 153 24.63 -8.65 -2.96
CA LEU A 153 24.34 -8.36 -1.55
C LEU A 153 25.57 -8.69 -0.72
N ASP A 154 25.97 -7.78 0.16
CA ASP A 154 27.07 -8.04 1.10
C ASP A 154 26.65 -9.13 2.08
N GLN A 155 27.23 -10.32 1.93
CA GLN A 155 26.96 -11.44 2.82
C GLN A 155 27.73 -11.25 4.14
N VAL A 156 27.06 -11.43 5.26
CA VAL A 156 27.65 -11.33 6.59
C VAL A 156 28.04 -12.74 7.05
N GLY A 157 29.33 -12.92 7.43
CA GLY A 157 29.81 -14.15 8.09
C GLY A 157 30.24 -15.27 7.14
N SER A 158 30.61 -15.00 5.89
CA SER A 158 31.28 -16.01 5.04
C SER A 158 32.79 -16.06 5.29
N ASP A 159 33.19 -16.57 6.48
CA ASP A 159 34.61 -16.93 6.77
C ASP A 159 35.04 -18.21 6.01
N ARG A 160 34.43 -18.55 4.89
CA ARG A 160 34.92 -19.59 3.98
C ARG A 160 35.75 -18.95 2.88
N ALA A 161 36.99 -18.61 3.24
CA ALA A 161 38.06 -18.54 2.26
C ALA A 161 38.29 -19.95 1.69
N GLY A 162 37.72 -20.22 0.51
CA GLY A 162 37.91 -21.51 -0.14
C GLY A 162 37.17 -21.55 -1.46
N GLU A 163 37.96 -21.41 -2.53
CA GLU A 163 37.62 -21.67 -3.93
C GLU A 163 36.71 -20.63 -4.64
N ALA A 164 37.39 -19.59 -5.16
CA ALA A 164 36.86 -18.77 -6.24
C ALA A 164 36.68 -19.65 -7.49
N SER A 165 35.46 -20.08 -7.76
CA SER A 165 35.09 -20.56 -9.10
C SER A 165 35.12 -19.36 -10.05
N THR A 166 36.08 -19.37 -10.97
CA THR A 166 36.40 -18.30 -11.93
C THR A 166 35.46 -18.25 -13.13
N GLU A 167 34.28 -18.81 -13.06
CA GLU A 167 33.22 -18.60 -14.04
C GLU A 167 32.04 -17.93 -13.31
N LEU A 168 31.93 -16.60 -13.47
CA LEU A 168 30.69 -15.90 -13.17
C LEU A 168 29.59 -16.54 -14.03
N PRO A 169 28.56 -17.16 -13.42
CA PRO A 169 27.42 -17.64 -14.20
C PRO A 169 26.88 -16.43 -14.96
N HIS A 170 26.51 -16.61 -16.24
CA HIS A 170 25.81 -15.57 -17.01
C HIS A 170 24.70 -15.02 -16.13
N GLU A 171 24.86 -13.76 -15.68
CA GLU A 171 23.89 -13.11 -14.80
C GLU A 171 22.54 -13.12 -15.53
N SER A 172 21.65 -14.01 -15.12
CA SER A 172 20.30 -13.99 -15.63
C SER A 172 19.64 -12.69 -15.19
N VAL A 173 19.10 -11.96 -16.18
CA VAL A 173 18.45 -10.67 -15.98
C VAL A 173 16.95 -10.88 -16.04
N GLY A 174 16.22 -10.25 -15.15
CA GLY A 174 14.77 -10.31 -15.09
C GLY A 174 14.14 -9.03 -14.57
N PRO A 175 12.81 -8.92 -14.64
CA PRO A 175 12.10 -7.73 -14.20
C PRO A 175 12.20 -7.58 -12.69
N ALA A 176 12.48 -6.35 -12.25
CA ALA A 176 12.53 -5.98 -10.85
C ALA A 176 11.81 -4.65 -10.61
N ILE A 177 11.26 -4.48 -9.40
CA ILE A 177 10.61 -3.24 -8.98
C ILE A 177 11.67 -2.29 -8.42
N PHE A 178 11.61 -1.05 -8.86
CA PHE A 178 12.44 0.05 -8.39
C PHE A 178 11.58 1.20 -7.87
N ARG A 179 12.16 2.03 -7.01
CA ARG A 179 11.55 3.28 -6.57
C ARG A 179 11.18 4.15 -7.76
N GLY A 180 10.10 4.92 -7.63
CA GLY A 180 9.75 5.96 -8.57
C GLY A 180 10.81 7.08 -8.58
N ARG A 181 10.94 7.77 -9.72
CA ARG A 181 11.88 8.89 -9.87
C ARG A 181 11.55 10.04 -8.90
N ASP A 182 10.27 10.34 -8.73
CA ASP A 182 9.80 11.30 -7.74
C ASP A 182 9.84 10.67 -6.34
N ALA A 183 10.90 10.97 -5.59
CA ALA A 183 11.09 10.44 -4.24
C ALA A 183 9.96 10.86 -3.26
N GLY A 184 9.29 12.01 -3.51
CA GLY A 184 8.16 12.48 -2.71
C GLY A 184 6.86 11.74 -3.01
N LYS A 185 6.82 10.97 -4.12
CA LYS A 185 5.66 10.21 -4.59
C LYS A 185 5.93 8.72 -4.71
N ASP A 186 7.14 8.24 -4.43
CA ASP A 186 7.49 6.83 -4.53
C ASP A 186 6.46 5.93 -3.82
N GLN A 187 5.98 4.94 -4.54
CA GLN A 187 4.98 3.97 -4.08
C GLN A 187 5.50 2.53 -4.09
N SER A 188 6.79 2.33 -4.31
CA SER A 188 7.39 0.99 -4.34
C SER A 188 7.16 0.20 -3.06
N TYR A 189 7.10 0.91 -1.91
CA TYR A 189 6.80 0.33 -0.61
C TYR A 189 5.49 -0.48 -0.55
N VAL A 190 4.45 -0.08 -1.27
CA VAL A 190 3.16 -0.78 -1.25
C VAL A 190 3.01 -1.81 -2.38
N LEU A 191 4.10 -2.09 -3.12
CA LEU A 191 4.11 -2.99 -4.27
C LEU A 191 4.92 -4.28 -4.05
N PHE A 192 5.57 -4.43 -2.90
CA PHE A 192 6.40 -5.61 -2.61
C PHE A 192 5.65 -6.94 -2.71
N GLY A 193 4.34 -6.93 -2.53
CA GLY A 193 3.52 -8.15 -2.55
C GLY A 193 3.01 -8.56 -3.94
N ILE A 194 3.44 -7.89 -5.02
CA ILE A 194 3.13 -8.33 -6.38
C ILE A 194 3.80 -9.71 -6.61
N ASP A 195 3.05 -10.64 -7.19
CA ASP A 195 3.60 -11.93 -7.57
C ASP A 195 4.72 -11.72 -8.60
N ARG A 196 5.91 -12.22 -8.28
CA ARG A 196 7.08 -12.11 -9.15
C ARG A 196 6.83 -12.66 -10.55
N ALA A 197 6.04 -13.71 -10.68
CA ALA A 197 5.73 -14.36 -11.95
C ALA A 197 5.04 -13.41 -12.95
N ILE A 198 4.37 -12.35 -12.47
CA ILE A 198 3.68 -11.42 -13.35
C ILE A 198 4.44 -10.10 -13.57
N LEU A 199 5.62 -9.90 -12.97
CA LEU A 199 6.35 -8.62 -13.09
C LEU A 199 6.66 -8.25 -14.54
N GLU A 200 6.96 -9.20 -15.41
CA GLU A 200 7.16 -8.97 -16.85
C GLU A 200 5.91 -8.42 -17.56
N ARG A 201 4.74 -8.55 -16.93
CA ARG A 201 3.44 -8.12 -17.46
C ARG A 201 2.95 -6.82 -16.85
N VAL A 202 3.73 -6.22 -15.93
CA VAL A 202 3.36 -5.00 -15.22
C VAL A 202 4.08 -3.79 -15.81
N ILE A 203 3.34 -2.70 -16.02
CA ILE A 203 3.87 -1.43 -16.53
C ILE A 203 3.44 -0.29 -15.61
N PHE A 204 4.39 0.54 -15.19
CA PHE A 204 4.17 1.76 -14.41
C PHE A 204 4.59 2.99 -15.24
N PRO A 205 3.72 3.53 -16.10
CA PRO A 205 4.11 4.55 -17.07
C PRO A 205 4.56 5.86 -16.45
N VAL A 206 4.08 6.18 -15.24
CA VAL A 206 4.39 7.45 -14.55
C VAL A 206 5.62 7.35 -13.64
N GLY A 207 6.21 6.17 -13.50
CA GLY A 207 7.32 5.94 -12.57
C GLY A 207 8.59 6.73 -12.88
N ASP A 208 8.81 7.08 -14.15
CA ASP A 208 9.95 7.85 -14.61
C ASP A 208 9.73 9.37 -14.60
N PHE A 209 8.57 9.83 -14.12
CA PHE A 209 8.19 11.24 -14.15
C PHE A 209 8.04 11.81 -12.75
N GLU A 210 8.34 13.11 -12.62
CA GLU A 210 7.96 13.87 -11.44
C GLU A 210 6.47 14.27 -11.52
N LYS A 211 5.83 14.45 -10.38
CA LYS A 211 4.40 14.78 -10.29
C LYS A 211 3.97 16.01 -11.11
N PRO A 212 4.75 17.12 -11.14
CA PRO A 212 4.44 18.27 -11.99
C PRO A 212 4.38 17.92 -13.48
N ASP A 213 5.28 17.04 -13.96
CA ASP A 213 5.31 16.61 -15.36
C ASP A 213 4.12 15.75 -15.72
N VAL A 214 3.71 14.85 -14.81
CA VAL A 214 2.49 14.04 -14.95
C VAL A 214 1.24 14.93 -15.08
N ARG A 215 1.13 15.97 -14.25
CA ARG A 215 0.04 16.96 -14.34
C ARG A 215 0.08 17.74 -15.66
N LYS A 216 1.26 18.20 -16.08
CA LYS A 216 1.47 18.89 -17.34
C LYS A 216 1.09 18.01 -18.54
N LYS A 217 1.44 16.72 -18.49
CA LYS A 217 1.07 15.74 -19.53
C LYS A 217 -0.46 15.61 -19.64
N ALA A 218 -1.14 15.43 -18.51
CA ALA A 218 -2.60 15.36 -18.46
C ALA A 218 -3.25 16.65 -19.01
N GLN A 219 -2.72 17.82 -18.65
CA GLN A 219 -3.19 19.12 -19.12
C GLN A 219 -3.02 19.29 -20.65
N GLN A 220 -1.85 18.96 -21.17
CA GLN A 220 -1.54 19.03 -22.63
C GLN A 220 -2.45 18.12 -23.44
N SER A 221 -2.88 16.99 -22.88
CA SER A 221 -3.86 16.07 -23.49
C SER A 221 -5.31 16.51 -23.33
N GLY A 222 -5.56 17.68 -22.72
CA GLY A 222 -6.90 18.24 -22.52
C GLY A 222 -7.74 17.48 -21.49
N LEU A 223 -7.09 16.78 -20.55
CA LEU A 223 -7.77 16.03 -19.48
C LEU A 223 -8.12 16.95 -18.31
N ARG A 224 -9.41 17.04 -17.97
CA ARG A 224 -9.93 17.93 -16.91
C ARG A 224 -9.45 17.56 -15.51
N VAL A 225 -8.92 16.35 -15.33
CA VAL A 225 -8.45 15.84 -14.03
C VAL A 225 -7.02 16.30 -13.68
N HIS A 226 -6.38 17.13 -14.51
CA HIS A 226 -5.00 17.57 -14.33
C HIS A 226 -4.76 18.36 -13.02
N ASP A 227 -5.77 19.07 -12.51
CA ASP A 227 -5.75 19.86 -11.27
C ASP A 227 -6.37 19.14 -10.07
N LYS A 228 -6.93 17.91 -10.29
CA LYS A 228 -7.53 17.13 -9.21
C LYS A 228 -6.51 16.85 -8.10
N ALA A 229 -6.95 17.07 -6.83
CA ALA A 229 -6.13 16.78 -5.66
C ALA A 229 -5.83 15.28 -5.56
N ASP A 230 -4.62 14.96 -5.06
CA ASP A 230 -4.23 13.57 -4.82
C ASP A 230 -5.05 12.98 -3.66
N SER A 231 -5.39 11.70 -3.76
CA SER A 231 -5.98 10.96 -2.64
C SER A 231 -4.92 10.77 -1.56
N GLN A 232 -5.18 11.30 -0.36
CA GLN A 232 -4.23 11.27 0.77
C GLN A 232 -4.60 10.18 1.79
N GLU A 233 -5.83 9.66 1.73
CA GLU A 233 -6.43 8.86 2.78
C GLU A 233 -6.78 7.45 2.30
N ILE A 234 -7.08 6.56 3.26
CA ILE A 234 -7.63 5.25 2.96
C ILE A 234 -8.97 5.45 2.24
N CYS A 235 -9.08 4.92 1.03
CA CYS A 235 -10.15 5.23 0.09
C CYS A 235 -11.58 4.95 0.62
N PHE A 236 -11.74 4.05 1.59
CA PHE A 236 -13.03 3.73 2.22
C PHE A 236 -13.22 4.39 3.59
N ILE A 237 -12.27 5.23 4.04
CA ILE A 237 -12.36 6.04 5.29
C ILE A 237 -11.95 7.48 4.96
N PRO A 238 -12.76 8.19 4.17
CA PRO A 238 -12.37 9.52 3.68
C PRO A 238 -12.38 10.62 4.75
N ASP A 239 -12.96 10.34 5.91
CA ASP A 239 -13.09 11.24 7.07
C ASP A 239 -11.99 11.00 8.13
N ASN A 240 -11.07 10.05 7.91
CA ASN A 240 -10.05 9.62 8.88
C ASN A 240 -10.62 9.10 10.23
N ASP A 241 -11.91 8.85 10.30
CA ASP A 241 -12.55 8.28 11.49
C ASP A 241 -12.48 6.73 11.45
N TYR A 242 -11.28 6.20 11.72
CA TYR A 242 -11.04 4.75 11.75
C TYR A 242 -11.93 4.05 12.80
N ALA A 243 -12.04 4.63 13.99
CA ALA A 243 -12.83 4.05 15.06
C ALA A 243 -14.32 4.04 14.73
N GLY A 244 -14.85 5.14 14.18
CA GLY A 244 -16.23 5.19 13.69
C GLY A 244 -16.46 4.24 12.52
N PHE A 245 -15.49 4.06 11.63
CA PHE A 245 -15.58 3.03 10.59
C PHE A 245 -15.69 1.63 11.20
N LEU A 246 -14.85 1.27 12.17
CA LEU A 246 -14.88 -0.04 12.84
C LEU A 246 -16.22 -0.28 13.51
N GLU A 247 -16.75 0.72 14.25
CA GLU A 247 -18.05 0.63 14.91
C GLU A 247 -19.19 0.42 13.90
N ARG A 248 -19.19 1.14 12.77
CA ARG A 248 -20.19 0.97 11.69
C ARG A 248 -20.08 -0.38 11.00
N TYR A 249 -18.87 -0.91 10.86
CA TYR A 249 -18.59 -2.10 10.06
C TYR A 249 -18.71 -3.42 10.85
N ARG A 250 -18.20 -3.47 12.08
CA ARG A 250 -18.19 -4.66 12.96
C ARG A 250 -19.15 -4.55 14.15
N GLY A 251 -19.86 -3.43 14.29
CA GLY A 251 -20.62 -3.11 15.49
C GLY A 251 -19.73 -2.65 16.64
N LYS A 252 -20.37 -2.10 17.68
CA LYS A 252 -19.66 -1.62 18.86
C LYS A 252 -19.00 -2.78 19.61
N GLN A 253 -17.69 -2.67 19.81
CA GLN A 253 -16.88 -3.63 20.57
C GLN A 253 -16.59 -3.07 21.96
N ASP A 254 -16.50 -3.93 22.96
CA ASP A 254 -16.05 -3.54 24.30
C ASP A 254 -14.52 -3.62 24.39
N THR A 255 -13.86 -2.59 23.93
CA THR A 255 -12.41 -2.45 23.85
C THR A 255 -11.86 -1.37 24.78
N ALA A 256 -12.73 -0.81 25.64
CA ALA A 256 -12.36 0.18 26.65
C ALA A 256 -11.41 -0.42 27.71
N GLY A 257 -10.47 0.40 28.19
CA GLY A 257 -9.48 -0.08 29.15
C GLY A 257 -8.62 1.01 29.78
N GLU A 258 -7.43 0.63 30.18
CA GLU A 258 -6.48 1.48 30.89
C GLU A 258 -5.38 1.98 29.96
N ILE A 259 -4.95 3.24 30.19
CA ILE A 259 -3.69 3.75 29.66
C ILE A 259 -2.66 3.57 30.77
N VAL A 260 -1.58 2.84 30.47
CA VAL A 260 -0.52 2.52 31.42
C VAL A 260 0.83 2.98 30.90
N ASP A 261 1.81 3.15 31.78
CA ASP A 261 3.20 3.31 31.40
C ASP A 261 3.87 1.95 31.10
N THR A 262 5.13 1.96 30.73
CA THR A 262 5.90 0.74 30.36
C THR A 262 6.16 -0.22 31.50
N ILE A 263 5.97 0.21 32.76
CA ILE A 263 6.06 -0.62 33.96
C ILE A 263 4.71 -1.03 34.52
N GLY A 264 3.60 -0.63 33.87
CA GLY A 264 2.24 -1.03 34.22
C GLY A 264 1.51 -0.08 35.16
N THR A 265 2.07 1.11 35.49
CA THR A 265 1.37 2.12 36.29
C THR A 265 0.19 2.68 35.53
N VAL A 266 -0.99 2.68 36.11
CA VAL A 266 -2.19 3.24 35.49
C VAL A 266 -2.12 4.76 35.49
N LEU A 267 -2.21 5.35 34.29
CA LEU A 267 -2.14 6.78 34.04
C LEU A 267 -3.51 7.38 33.69
N GLY A 268 -4.42 6.55 33.21
CA GLY A 268 -5.75 6.99 32.80
C GLY A 268 -6.58 5.85 32.19
N ARG A 269 -7.67 6.24 31.52
CA ARG A 269 -8.57 5.29 30.83
C ARG A 269 -8.86 5.76 29.42
N HIS A 270 -9.17 4.82 28.55
CA HIS A 270 -9.59 5.08 27.17
C HIS A 270 -10.91 4.36 26.86
N GLN A 271 -11.56 4.77 25.75
CA GLN A 271 -12.85 4.22 25.33
C GLN A 271 -12.76 3.10 24.30
N GLY A 272 -11.54 2.76 23.86
CA GLY A 272 -11.24 1.69 22.92
C GLY A 272 -9.80 1.80 22.46
N TYR A 273 -9.02 0.69 22.55
CA TYR A 273 -7.62 0.68 22.12
C TYR A 273 -7.47 0.82 20.60
N GLU A 274 -8.49 0.49 19.81
CA GLU A 274 -8.53 0.65 18.36
C GLU A 274 -8.46 2.12 17.91
N ARG A 275 -8.61 3.06 18.82
CA ARG A 275 -8.44 4.51 18.60
C ARG A 275 -6.99 4.95 18.65
N TYR A 276 -6.07 4.02 18.95
CA TYR A 276 -4.66 4.28 19.15
C TYR A 276 -3.82 3.51 18.15
N THR A 277 -2.68 4.09 17.78
CA THR A 277 -1.71 3.49 16.87
C THR A 277 -0.31 3.63 17.45
N VAL A 278 0.52 2.63 17.31
CA VAL A 278 1.92 2.67 17.77
C VAL A 278 2.64 3.89 17.15
N GLY A 279 3.29 4.68 17.99
CA GLY A 279 3.92 5.95 17.61
C GLY A 279 3.01 7.18 17.72
N GLN A 280 1.72 7.02 18.03
CA GLN A 280 0.81 8.15 18.21
C GLN A 280 1.23 8.99 19.41
N ARG A 281 1.34 10.32 19.18
CA ARG A 281 1.67 11.33 20.22
C ARG A 281 0.45 12.17 20.63
N LYS A 282 -0.40 12.53 19.65
CA LYS A 282 -1.55 13.43 19.88
C LYS A 282 -2.80 12.61 20.20
N GLY A 283 -3.75 13.22 20.94
CA GLY A 283 -5.04 12.59 21.21
C GLY A 283 -5.00 11.48 22.27
N LEU A 284 -3.97 11.46 23.14
CA LEU A 284 -3.87 10.49 24.24
C LEU A 284 -4.88 10.77 25.37
N GLY A 285 -5.49 11.98 25.39
CA GLY A 285 -6.47 12.37 26.42
C GLY A 285 -5.86 12.66 27.79
N LEU A 286 -4.53 12.70 27.90
CA LEU A 286 -3.79 12.93 29.14
C LEU A 286 -2.75 14.03 28.92
N ALA A 287 -2.49 14.82 29.98
CA ALA A 287 -1.47 15.85 29.99
C ALA A 287 -0.22 15.34 30.74
N PHE A 288 0.92 15.42 30.05
CA PHE A 288 2.22 15.04 30.60
C PHE A 288 3.17 16.22 30.52
N GLY A 289 4.13 16.31 31.45
CA GLY A 289 5.18 17.32 31.41
C GLY A 289 6.18 17.17 30.25
N GLU A 290 6.16 16.03 29.59
CA GLU A 290 7.01 15.65 28.45
C GLU A 290 6.21 14.89 27.39
N PRO A 291 6.70 14.84 26.12
CA PRO A 291 6.03 14.07 25.07
C PRO A 291 5.97 12.58 25.41
N ARG A 292 4.76 12.02 25.31
CA ARG A 292 4.51 10.56 25.42
C ARG A 292 3.96 10.02 24.11
N TYR A 293 4.24 8.75 23.87
CA TYR A 293 3.90 8.03 22.65
C TYR A 293 3.26 6.69 22.98
N VAL A 294 2.35 6.23 22.14
CA VAL A 294 1.88 4.84 22.22
C VAL A 294 3.04 3.92 21.83
N VAL A 295 3.50 3.10 22.76
CA VAL A 295 4.61 2.16 22.56
C VAL A 295 4.08 0.81 22.03
N ARG A 296 2.97 0.33 22.62
CA ARG A 296 2.30 -0.90 22.20
C ARG A 296 0.83 -0.89 22.60
N LEU A 297 0.04 -1.73 21.96
CA LEU A 297 -1.33 -2.05 22.30
C LEU A 297 -1.38 -3.47 22.85
N GLU A 298 -2.16 -3.70 23.90
CA GLU A 298 -2.35 -5.00 24.54
C GLU A 298 -3.84 -5.36 24.50
N PRO A 299 -4.36 -5.94 23.39
CA PRO A 299 -5.79 -6.20 23.22
C PRO A 299 -6.36 -7.14 24.29
N GLU A 300 -5.59 -8.16 24.70
CA GLU A 300 -6.02 -9.16 25.68
C GLU A 300 -6.32 -8.53 27.06
N THR A 301 -5.52 -7.56 27.46
CA THR A 301 -5.69 -6.80 28.71
C THR A 301 -6.42 -5.48 28.50
N ARG A 302 -6.74 -5.15 27.23
CA ARG A 302 -7.33 -3.88 26.81
C ARG A 302 -6.50 -2.67 27.25
N ARG A 303 -5.16 -2.76 27.22
CA ARG A 303 -4.27 -1.70 27.66
C ARG A 303 -3.64 -0.98 26.47
N VAL A 304 -3.50 0.34 26.63
CA VAL A 304 -2.67 1.19 25.78
C VAL A 304 -1.44 1.56 26.58
N VAL A 305 -0.28 1.05 26.16
CA VAL A 305 0.99 1.33 26.84
C VAL A 305 1.63 2.54 26.21
N ILE A 306 1.92 3.56 27.02
CA ILE A 306 2.59 4.79 26.58
C ILE A 306 3.95 4.92 27.24
N GLY A 307 4.87 5.57 26.53
CA GLY A 307 6.23 5.77 26.99
C GLY A 307 6.93 6.97 26.38
N THR A 308 8.21 7.12 26.66
CA THR A 308 9.07 8.15 26.06
C THR A 308 9.43 7.78 24.62
N ARG A 309 10.10 8.69 23.90
CA ARG A 309 10.56 8.42 22.55
C ARG A 309 11.58 7.28 22.51
N GLU A 310 12.47 7.24 23.50
CA GLU A 310 13.51 6.21 23.61
C GLU A 310 12.89 4.81 23.77
N GLN A 311 11.81 4.72 24.56
CA GLN A 311 11.05 3.47 24.75
C GLN A 311 10.25 3.03 23.52
N LEU A 312 10.03 3.92 22.56
CA LEU A 312 9.39 3.62 21.28
C LEU A 312 10.39 3.06 20.24
N GLY A 313 11.68 3.27 20.44
CA GLY A 313 12.74 2.83 19.53
C GLY A 313 12.98 1.33 19.61
N CYS A 314 13.18 0.68 18.48
CA CYS A 314 13.64 -0.71 18.40
C CYS A 314 14.81 -0.86 17.44
N HIS A 315 15.79 -1.70 17.80
CA HIS A 315 16.90 -2.08 16.93
C HIS A 315 16.58 -3.32 16.10
N THR A 316 15.66 -4.16 16.57
CA THR A 316 15.39 -5.44 15.95
C THR A 316 13.88 -5.63 15.82
N LEU A 317 13.45 -6.13 14.67
CA LEU A 317 12.09 -6.60 14.43
C LEU A 317 12.07 -7.94 13.72
N GLN A 318 10.95 -8.62 13.75
CA GLN A 318 10.69 -9.79 12.94
C GLN A 318 9.64 -9.46 11.88
N GLY A 319 9.83 -10.03 10.68
CA GLY A 319 8.85 -9.98 9.61
C GLY A 319 8.39 -11.38 9.25
N ASP A 320 7.10 -11.52 8.95
CA ASP A 320 6.50 -12.77 8.49
C ASP A 320 5.84 -12.63 7.11
N ARG A 321 5.42 -13.76 6.52
CA ARG A 321 4.75 -13.79 5.20
C ARG A 321 5.50 -12.99 4.15
N PHE A 322 6.80 -13.20 4.09
CA PHE A 322 7.70 -12.51 3.17
C PHE A 322 7.44 -12.92 1.72
N ASN A 323 7.30 -11.93 0.84
CA ASN A 323 7.30 -12.11 -0.61
C ASN A 323 8.65 -11.65 -1.15
N TRP A 324 9.46 -12.59 -1.63
CA TRP A 324 10.76 -12.32 -2.23
C TRP A 324 10.62 -11.99 -3.72
N LEU A 325 11.22 -10.87 -4.13
CA LEU A 325 11.26 -10.43 -5.53
C LEU A 325 12.62 -10.73 -6.19
N ILE A 326 13.45 -11.50 -5.50
CA ILE A 326 14.78 -11.96 -5.94
C ILE A 326 14.90 -13.47 -5.75
N ASP A 327 15.84 -14.10 -6.47
CA ASP A 327 16.22 -15.51 -6.27
C ASP A 327 17.41 -15.65 -5.31
N ASN A 328 17.60 -16.87 -4.80
CA ASN A 328 18.79 -17.27 -4.02
C ASN A 328 19.11 -16.30 -2.88
N VAL A 329 18.07 -15.96 -2.09
CA VAL A 329 18.21 -15.05 -0.96
C VAL A 329 19.26 -15.57 0.00
N PRO A 330 20.32 -14.79 0.31
CA PRO A 330 21.33 -15.21 1.28
C PRO A 330 20.72 -15.36 2.68
N ILE A 331 21.26 -16.28 3.50
CA ILE A 331 20.81 -16.48 4.89
C ILE A 331 21.01 -15.21 5.71
N ARG A 332 22.14 -14.48 5.47
CA ARG A 332 22.45 -13.19 6.09
C ARG A 332 23.02 -12.23 5.08
N PHE A 333 22.51 -11.01 5.07
CA PHE A 333 22.98 -9.97 4.17
C PHE A 333 22.67 -8.56 4.69
N ARG A 334 23.40 -7.59 4.15
CA ARG A 334 23.17 -6.16 4.39
C ARG A 334 22.24 -5.58 3.33
N CYS A 335 21.34 -4.73 3.77
CA CYS A 335 20.42 -3.98 2.88
C CYS A 335 19.87 -2.76 3.62
N GLU A 336 18.92 -2.06 3.01
CA GLU A 336 18.13 -1.03 3.66
C GLU A 336 16.71 -1.55 3.90
N ALA A 337 16.14 -1.27 5.08
CA ALA A 337 14.79 -1.71 5.43
C ALA A 337 13.90 -0.50 5.76
N GLN A 338 12.72 -0.47 5.14
CA GLN A 338 11.70 0.56 5.34
C GLN A 338 10.50 -0.04 6.08
N ILE A 339 10.10 0.55 7.21
CA ILE A 339 9.09 -0.02 8.11
C ILE A 339 7.71 0.66 8.04
N ARG A 340 7.57 1.71 7.24
CA ARG A 340 6.28 2.35 6.95
C ARG A 340 6.38 3.26 5.74
N TYR A 341 5.24 3.51 5.10
CA TYR A 341 5.14 4.45 4.01
C TYR A 341 5.61 5.86 4.42
N GLY A 342 6.36 6.53 3.55
CA GLY A 342 6.90 7.87 3.81
C GLY A 342 8.09 7.93 4.77
N HIS A 343 8.55 6.80 5.35
CA HIS A 343 9.83 6.72 6.04
C HIS A 343 10.98 6.51 5.05
N ARG A 344 12.16 6.99 5.40
CA ARG A 344 13.37 6.58 4.69
C ARG A 344 13.73 5.16 5.11
N ALA A 345 14.17 4.36 4.16
CA ALA A 345 14.80 3.08 4.46
C ALA A 345 16.08 3.31 5.26
N ALA A 346 16.34 2.46 6.23
CA ALA A 346 17.49 2.55 7.12
C ALA A 346 18.40 1.32 6.93
N PRO A 347 19.75 1.49 7.04
CA PRO A 347 20.69 0.39 6.97
C PRO A 347 20.38 -0.68 8.01
N ALA A 348 20.38 -1.93 7.56
CA ALA A 348 20.06 -3.08 8.40
C ALA A 348 20.77 -4.34 7.93
N GLU A 349 20.96 -5.26 8.87
CA GLU A 349 21.28 -6.66 8.62
C GLU A 349 20.01 -7.48 8.62
N VAL A 350 19.83 -8.34 7.63
CA VAL A 350 18.71 -9.27 7.52
C VAL A 350 19.23 -10.69 7.74
N GLU A 351 18.56 -11.44 8.61
CA GLU A 351 18.73 -12.87 8.83
C GLU A 351 17.44 -13.59 8.39
N VAL A 352 17.56 -14.47 7.41
CA VAL A 352 16.45 -15.30 6.94
C VAL A 352 16.29 -16.48 7.88
N LEU A 353 15.17 -16.55 8.59
CA LEU A 353 14.87 -17.60 9.57
C LEU A 353 14.18 -18.80 8.91
N THR A 354 13.25 -18.51 8.00
CA THR A 354 12.55 -19.47 7.13
C THR A 354 12.24 -18.78 5.80
N ASP A 355 11.70 -19.49 4.81
CA ASP A 355 11.36 -18.93 3.49
C ASP A 355 10.45 -17.70 3.58
N ASP A 356 9.62 -17.61 4.62
CA ASP A 356 8.63 -16.55 4.82
C ASP A 356 8.87 -15.68 6.07
N ARG A 357 9.96 -15.93 6.82
CA ARG A 357 10.26 -15.20 8.07
C ARG A 357 11.67 -14.66 8.09
N VAL A 358 11.78 -13.40 8.51
CA VAL A 358 13.07 -12.72 8.64
C VAL A 358 13.20 -12.04 10.00
N LYS A 359 14.44 -11.87 10.43
CA LYS A 359 14.83 -10.95 11.48
C LYS A 359 15.60 -9.80 10.85
N VAL A 360 15.20 -8.58 11.15
CA VAL A 360 15.86 -7.35 10.67
C VAL A 360 16.46 -6.64 11.85
N THR A 361 17.78 -6.38 11.80
CA THR A 361 18.53 -5.67 12.84
C THR A 361 19.08 -4.38 12.25
N PHE A 362 18.58 -3.24 12.72
CA PHE A 362 18.98 -1.92 12.27
C PHE A 362 20.27 -1.45 12.95
N ASP A 363 21.08 -0.68 12.24
CA ASP A 363 22.27 -0.05 12.80
C ASP A 363 21.89 1.01 13.85
N GLU A 364 20.83 1.77 13.57
CA GLU A 364 20.28 2.79 14.45
C GLU A 364 18.82 2.47 14.82
N PRO A 365 18.36 2.84 16.04
CA PRO A 365 16.99 2.54 16.46
C PRO A 365 15.94 3.12 15.49
N GLN A 366 15.01 2.28 15.10
CA GLN A 366 13.84 2.70 14.31
C GLN A 366 12.66 2.95 15.24
N PHE A 367 11.90 4.01 14.96
CA PHE A 367 10.79 4.43 15.81
C PHE A 367 9.44 4.07 15.21
N ALA A 368 8.53 3.60 16.06
CA ALA A 368 7.18 3.23 15.70
C ALA A 368 7.11 2.07 14.67
N ALA A 369 7.94 1.05 14.85
CA ALA A 369 7.73 -0.24 14.20
C ALA A 369 6.44 -0.86 14.76
N ALA A 370 5.37 -0.78 13.98
CA ALA A 370 4.05 -1.21 14.42
C ALA A 370 3.74 -2.61 13.87
N PRO A 371 3.33 -3.58 14.71
CA PRO A 371 2.82 -4.85 14.24
C PRO A 371 1.67 -4.65 13.23
N GLY A 372 1.67 -5.43 12.13
CA GLY A 372 0.71 -5.29 11.04
C GLY A 372 1.10 -4.29 9.95
N GLN A 373 2.11 -3.43 10.18
CA GLN A 373 2.75 -2.67 9.09
C GLN A 373 3.72 -3.54 8.30
N ALA A 374 4.06 -3.11 7.09
CA ALA A 374 5.03 -3.82 6.28
C ALA A 374 6.47 -3.44 6.65
N VAL A 375 7.40 -4.39 6.49
CA VAL A 375 8.82 -4.14 6.35
C VAL A 375 9.22 -4.49 4.92
N VAL A 376 9.83 -3.53 4.21
CA VAL A 376 10.23 -3.68 2.80
C VAL A 376 11.72 -3.47 2.68
N LEU A 377 12.39 -4.40 2.02
CA LEU A 377 13.84 -4.44 1.87
C LEU A 377 14.26 -3.88 0.52
N TYR A 378 15.34 -3.11 0.53
CA TYR A 378 15.90 -2.45 -0.64
C TYR A 378 17.40 -2.64 -0.76
N THR A 379 17.89 -2.60 -1.98
CA THR A 379 19.31 -2.30 -2.28
C THR A 379 19.34 -1.15 -3.28
N GLY A 380 19.80 0.02 -2.84
CA GLY A 380 19.59 1.27 -3.56
C GLY A 380 18.09 1.51 -3.83
N ASP A 381 17.71 1.68 -5.10
CA ASP A 381 16.32 1.88 -5.50
C ASP A 381 15.53 0.57 -5.68
N ARG A 382 16.20 -0.58 -5.75
CA ARG A 382 15.57 -1.87 -6.04
C ARG A 382 14.88 -2.45 -4.82
N VAL A 383 13.64 -2.91 -4.99
CA VAL A 383 12.89 -3.69 -4.00
C VAL A 383 13.37 -5.15 -4.03
N LEU A 384 13.83 -5.68 -2.90
CA LEU A 384 14.25 -7.07 -2.74
C LEU A 384 13.09 -7.98 -2.35
N GLY A 385 12.14 -7.44 -1.61
CA GLY A 385 10.97 -8.12 -1.08
C GLY A 385 10.41 -7.39 0.12
N GLY A 386 9.42 -7.99 0.76
CA GLY A 386 8.82 -7.43 1.97
C GLY A 386 7.85 -8.40 2.62
N GLY A 387 7.51 -8.10 3.86
CA GLY A 387 6.62 -8.89 4.69
C GLY A 387 5.95 -8.01 5.75
N TRP A 388 5.34 -8.64 6.74
CA TRP A 388 4.58 -7.94 7.78
C TRP A 388 5.33 -7.97 9.10
N ILE A 389 5.40 -6.83 9.77
CA ILE A 389 5.99 -6.70 11.11
C ILE A 389 5.12 -7.45 12.11
N HIS A 390 5.77 -8.31 12.90
CA HIS A 390 5.13 -9.15 13.90
C HIS A 390 5.41 -8.64 15.33
#